data_6bb6f78e75c5ab0905e7c6f0de05b0bb
#
_entry.id   6bb6f78e75c5ab0905e7c6f0de05b0bb
#
_cell.length_a   1.000
_cell.length_b   1.000
_cell.length_c   1.000
_cell.angle_alpha   90.00
_cell.angle_beta   90.00
_cell.angle_gamma   90.00
#
_symmetry.space_group_name_H-M   'P 1'
#
loop_
_entity.id
_entity.type
_entity.pdbx_description
1 polymer ?
#
loop_
_entity_poly.entity_id
_entity_poly.type
_entity_poly.pdbx_seq_one_letter_code
_entity_poly.pdbx_strand_id
1 'polypeptide(L)'
;MKKDQKIYKQNLHKWLILIVNDIILAITIFVFTLGSKLNVGGIDGLALTSARLCNLFTNNSYFISDKIMIYFMFLYNVLAIIIGYKIFGKKFILKSAILAIILMIVMYFLPYILGESTIFLNRLIIWNNEYWKLFVSSILGGLLIGFTQANIRKIGFTTGGMDIFQQALKDIYGMNFKISLLITDGILIFLSSILESFDQINFFNMFSEIMIRILLSLSSIYIMGWIMDKKVIFNLIENNNSKMKLDK
;
A
#
# COMPACT_ATOMS: atom_id res chain seq x y z
N MET A 1 2.69 -26.62 -30.61
CA MET A 1 1.41 -25.90 -30.70
C MET A 1 0.52 -26.02 -29.47
N LYS A 2 -0.02 -27.21 -29.07
CA LYS A 2 -0.92 -27.28 -27.85
C LYS A 2 -0.23 -26.91 -26.53
N LYS A 3 1.05 -27.24 -26.33
CA LYS A 3 1.84 -26.93 -25.13
C LYS A 3 2.10 -25.41 -25.02
N ASP A 4 2.42 -24.78 -26.13
CA ASP A 4 2.69 -23.33 -26.19
C ASP A 4 1.43 -22.51 -25.93
N GLN A 5 0.28 -22.93 -26.46
CA GLN A 5 -1.02 -22.33 -26.19
C GLN A 5 -1.43 -22.45 -24.71
N LYS A 6 -1.09 -23.56 -24.05
CA LYS A 6 -1.38 -23.73 -22.61
C LYS A 6 -0.52 -22.82 -21.74
N ILE A 7 0.77 -22.69 -22.07
CA ILE A 7 1.70 -21.78 -21.38
C ILE A 7 1.28 -20.33 -21.57
N TYR A 8 0.90 -19.93 -22.78
CA TYR A 8 0.41 -18.59 -23.09
C TYR A 8 -0.86 -18.25 -22.30
N LYS A 9 -1.86 -19.13 -22.26
CA LYS A 9 -3.09 -18.95 -21.47
C LYS A 9 -2.82 -18.82 -19.97
N GLN A 10 -1.88 -19.60 -19.43
CA GLN A 10 -1.49 -19.51 -18.01
C GLN A 10 -0.80 -18.17 -17.69
N ASN A 11 0.05 -17.68 -18.57
CA ASN A 11 0.69 -16.38 -18.41
C ASN A 11 -0.31 -15.23 -18.53
N LEU A 12 -1.22 -15.28 -19.47
CA LEU A 12 -2.28 -14.28 -19.63
C LEU A 12 -3.17 -14.20 -18.38
N HIS A 13 -3.59 -15.35 -17.84
CA HIS A 13 -4.40 -15.41 -16.63
C HIS A 13 -3.68 -14.80 -15.41
N LYS A 14 -2.37 -15.07 -15.25
CA LYS A 14 -1.55 -14.44 -14.20
C LYS A 14 -1.51 -12.92 -14.33
N TRP A 15 -1.31 -12.40 -15.55
CA TRP A 15 -1.30 -10.96 -15.77
C TRP A 15 -2.65 -10.31 -15.53
N LEU A 16 -3.76 -10.94 -15.90
CA LEU A 16 -5.10 -10.45 -15.58
C LEU A 16 -5.33 -10.35 -14.07
N ILE A 17 -4.96 -11.38 -13.30
CA ILE A 17 -5.06 -11.34 -11.84
C ILE A 17 -4.21 -10.20 -11.27
N LEU A 18 -2.99 -10.00 -11.78
CA LEU A 18 -2.11 -8.93 -11.32
C LEU A 18 -2.73 -7.55 -11.57
N ILE A 19 -3.18 -7.29 -12.79
CA ILE A 19 -3.77 -6.00 -13.17
C ILE A 19 -5.04 -5.70 -12.35
N VAL A 20 -5.93 -6.69 -12.19
CA VAL A 20 -7.15 -6.50 -11.39
C VAL A 20 -6.83 -6.19 -9.93
N ASN A 21 -5.88 -6.94 -9.31
CA ASN A 21 -5.49 -6.65 -7.93
C ASN A 21 -4.81 -5.28 -7.81
N ASP A 22 -4.04 -4.85 -8.80
CA ASP A 22 -3.36 -3.57 -8.81
C ASP A 22 -4.34 -2.39 -8.93
N ILE A 23 -5.39 -2.54 -9.76
CA ILE A 23 -6.49 -1.57 -9.85
C ILE A 23 -7.26 -1.48 -8.52
N ILE A 24 -7.60 -2.63 -7.90
CA ILE A 24 -8.28 -2.65 -6.60
C ILE A 24 -7.39 -1.99 -5.55
N LEU A 25 -6.09 -2.25 -5.57
CA LEU A 25 -5.12 -1.63 -4.68
C LEU A 25 -5.11 -0.11 -4.83
N ALA A 26 -5.03 0.39 -6.08
CA ALA A 26 -5.06 1.83 -6.35
C ALA A 26 -6.34 2.51 -5.83
N ILE A 27 -7.51 1.91 -6.10
CA ILE A 27 -8.79 2.43 -5.59
C ILE A 27 -8.81 2.41 -4.05
N THR A 28 -8.30 1.35 -3.43
CA THR A 28 -8.25 1.23 -1.97
C THR A 28 -7.36 2.30 -1.34
N ILE A 29 -6.17 2.54 -1.89
CA ILE A 29 -5.26 3.60 -1.43
C ILE A 29 -5.93 4.97 -1.60
N PHE A 30 -6.51 5.24 -2.77
CA PHE A 30 -7.17 6.52 -3.04
C PHE A 30 -8.32 6.79 -2.06
N VAL A 31 -9.20 5.82 -1.85
CA VAL A 31 -10.38 5.99 -1.02
C VAL A 31 -10.05 5.98 0.47
N PHE A 32 -9.33 4.95 0.95
CA PHE A 32 -9.16 4.73 2.38
C PHE A 32 -7.89 5.36 2.95
N THR A 33 -6.78 5.42 2.20
CA THR A 33 -5.54 6.05 2.69
C THR A 33 -5.57 7.56 2.47
N LEU A 34 -5.71 8.02 1.22
CA LEU A 34 -5.76 9.45 0.92
C LEU A 34 -7.04 10.09 1.45
N GLY A 35 -8.19 9.45 1.27
CA GLY A 35 -9.50 9.98 1.67
C GLY A 35 -9.65 10.19 3.17
N SER A 36 -9.13 9.29 3.99
CA SER A 36 -9.12 9.45 5.46
C SER A 36 -7.91 10.21 5.98
N LYS A 37 -6.91 10.47 5.11
CA LYS A 37 -5.60 11.00 5.49
C LYS A 37 -4.93 10.17 6.59
N LEU A 38 -5.27 8.89 6.66
CA LEU A 38 -4.68 7.94 7.60
C LEU A 38 -3.43 7.33 6.94
N ASN A 39 -2.29 7.51 7.56
CA ASN A 39 -1.07 6.90 7.06
C ASN A 39 -1.07 5.40 7.40
N VAL A 40 -1.08 4.57 6.38
CA VAL A 40 -0.98 3.10 6.50
C VAL A 40 0.43 2.62 6.15
N GLY A 41 1.38 3.55 6.01
CA GLY A 41 2.75 3.25 5.60
C GLY A 41 2.91 3.22 4.08
N GLY A 42 3.97 2.60 3.61
CA GLY A 42 4.24 2.50 2.19
C GLY A 42 4.72 3.82 1.54
N ILE A 43 4.73 3.85 0.22
CA ILE A 43 5.06 5.06 -0.55
C ILE A 43 3.95 6.10 -0.47
N ASP A 44 2.70 5.69 -0.38
CA ASP A 44 1.56 6.55 -0.14
C ASP A 44 1.69 7.28 1.20
N GLY A 45 2.12 6.59 2.24
CA GLY A 45 2.44 7.19 3.52
C GLY A 45 3.62 8.17 3.48
N LEU A 46 4.68 7.85 2.73
CA LEU A 46 5.79 8.78 2.47
C LEU A 46 5.31 10.03 1.73
N ALA A 47 4.48 9.87 0.71
CA ALA A 47 3.96 10.98 -0.08
C ALA A 47 3.09 11.91 0.77
N LEU A 48 2.20 11.33 1.59
CA LEU A 48 1.37 12.08 2.52
C LEU A 48 2.22 12.87 3.53
N THR A 49 3.22 12.22 4.15
CA THR A 49 4.13 12.86 5.10
C THR A 49 4.92 14.01 4.44
N SER A 50 5.42 13.79 3.22
CA SER A 50 6.16 14.81 2.48
C SER A 50 5.29 16.00 2.08
N ALA A 51 4.08 15.75 1.62
CA ALA A 51 3.12 16.80 1.28
C ALA A 51 2.81 17.69 2.49
N ARG A 52 2.67 17.10 3.68
CA ARG A 52 2.43 17.82 4.93
C ARG A 52 3.65 18.61 5.40
N LEU A 53 4.84 18.04 5.32
CA LEU A 53 6.07 18.78 5.59
C LEU A 53 6.18 20.01 4.69
N CYS A 54 5.94 19.86 3.39
CA CYS A 54 5.94 21.01 2.48
C CYS A 54 4.88 22.05 2.86
N ASN A 55 3.69 21.62 3.28
CA ASN A 55 2.64 22.55 3.74
C ASN A 55 3.09 23.33 4.98
N LEU A 56 3.69 22.68 5.97
CA LEU A 56 4.19 23.34 7.19
C LEU A 56 5.28 24.38 6.89
N PHE A 57 6.20 24.08 5.96
CA PHE A 57 7.27 25.03 5.62
C PHE A 57 6.80 26.19 4.74
N THR A 58 5.78 25.98 3.92
CA THR A 58 5.34 27.00 2.95
C THR A 58 4.05 27.69 3.34
N ASN A 59 3.36 27.21 4.40
CA ASN A 59 2.00 27.63 4.78
C ASN A 59 1.01 27.58 3.60
N ASN A 60 1.20 26.64 2.68
CA ASN A 60 0.42 26.53 1.47
C ASN A 60 -0.35 25.19 1.42
N SER A 61 -1.65 25.24 1.68
CA SER A 61 -2.55 24.08 1.67
C SER A 61 -2.62 23.33 0.32
N TYR A 62 -2.10 23.92 -0.75
CA TYR A 62 -2.00 23.31 -2.07
C TYR A 62 -1.24 21.97 -2.02
N PHE A 63 -0.22 21.85 -1.16
CA PHE A 63 0.57 20.63 -1.02
C PHE A 63 -0.22 19.44 -0.45
N ILE A 64 -1.38 19.66 0.18
CA ILE A 64 -2.24 18.60 0.73
C ILE A 64 -3.23 18.05 -0.32
N SER A 65 -3.22 18.59 -1.54
CA SER A 65 -4.09 18.11 -2.61
C SER A 65 -3.72 16.69 -3.07
N ASP A 66 -4.72 15.88 -3.43
CA ASP A 66 -4.51 14.52 -3.93
C ASP A 66 -3.53 14.46 -5.12
N LYS A 67 -3.57 15.48 -5.99
CA LYS A 67 -2.68 15.56 -7.16
C LYS A 67 -1.20 15.64 -6.75
N ILE A 68 -0.88 16.48 -5.78
CA ILE A 68 0.50 16.65 -5.30
C ILE A 68 0.99 15.38 -4.58
N MET A 69 0.13 14.75 -3.77
CA MET A 69 0.44 13.46 -3.14
C MET A 69 0.75 12.39 -4.19
N ILE A 70 -0.02 12.32 -5.28
CA ILE A 70 0.22 11.37 -6.37
C ILE A 70 1.56 11.66 -7.08
N TYR A 71 1.97 12.93 -7.24
CA TYR A 71 3.30 13.25 -7.78
C TYR A 71 4.44 12.81 -6.86
N PHE A 72 4.30 12.99 -5.54
CA PHE A 72 5.27 12.44 -4.59
C PHE A 72 5.31 10.91 -4.64
N MET A 73 4.16 10.24 -4.73
CA MET A 73 4.11 8.77 -4.92
C MET A 73 4.86 8.35 -6.18
N PHE A 74 4.68 9.07 -7.29
CA PHE A 74 5.41 8.80 -8.53
C PHE A 74 6.92 8.92 -8.34
N LEU A 75 7.39 10.01 -7.75
CA LEU A 75 8.81 10.26 -7.48
C LEU A 75 9.43 9.15 -6.64
N TYR A 76 8.79 8.78 -5.52
CA TYR A 76 9.29 7.74 -4.63
C TYR A 76 9.25 6.34 -5.24
N ASN A 77 8.26 6.03 -6.08
CA ASN A 77 8.23 4.78 -6.82
C ASN A 77 9.39 4.67 -7.80
N VAL A 78 9.72 5.75 -8.52
CA VAL A 78 10.89 5.78 -9.42
C VAL A 78 12.19 5.53 -8.63
N LEU A 79 12.36 6.21 -7.49
CA LEU A 79 13.53 6.00 -6.64
C LEU A 79 13.61 4.55 -6.10
N ALA A 80 12.49 4.00 -5.64
CA ALA A 80 12.43 2.63 -5.15
C ALA A 80 12.77 1.60 -6.25
N ILE A 81 12.33 1.81 -7.49
CA ILE A 81 12.66 0.98 -8.64
C ILE A 81 14.17 1.02 -8.93
N ILE A 82 14.80 2.21 -8.89
CA ILE A 82 16.24 2.36 -9.10
C ILE A 82 17.03 1.61 -8.03
N ILE A 83 16.64 1.74 -6.76
CA ILE A 83 17.30 1.04 -5.64
C ILE A 83 17.06 -0.47 -5.76
N GLY A 84 15.83 -0.89 -6.02
CA GLY A 84 15.45 -2.28 -6.17
C GLY A 84 16.17 -2.98 -7.32
N TYR A 85 16.52 -2.25 -8.38
CA TYR A 85 17.32 -2.79 -9.47
C TYR A 85 18.68 -3.31 -9.00
N LYS A 86 19.30 -2.59 -8.06
CA LYS A 86 20.59 -3.01 -7.48
C LYS A 86 20.47 -4.23 -6.56
N ILE A 87 19.30 -4.41 -5.91
CA ILE A 87 19.09 -5.49 -4.93
C ILE A 87 18.63 -6.78 -5.63
N PHE A 88 17.64 -6.72 -6.50
CA PHE A 88 16.95 -7.88 -7.08
C PHE A 88 17.30 -8.15 -8.55
N GLY A 89 17.99 -7.22 -9.19
CA GLY A 89 18.39 -7.34 -10.60
C GLY A 89 17.25 -7.08 -11.60
N LYS A 90 17.64 -7.06 -12.90
CA LYS A 90 16.79 -6.58 -14.00
C LYS A 90 15.46 -7.32 -14.16
N LYS A 91 15.46 -8.66 -14.05
CA LYS A 91 14.26 -9.48 -14.35
C LYS A 91 13.11 -9.24 -13.38
N PHE A 92 13.42 -9.10 -12.08
CA PHE A 92 12.44 -8.85 -11.05
C PHE A 92 11.89 -7.43 -11.14
N ILE A 93 12.78 -6.45 -11.25
CA ILE A 93 12.40 -5.05 -11.25
C ILE A 93 11.58 -4.65 -12.48
N LEU A 94 11.88 -5.16 -13.67
CA LEU A 94 11.06 -4.87 -14.85
C LEU A 94 9.59 -5.27 -14.67
N LYS A 95 9.35 -6.41 -14.03
CA LYS A 95 7.97 -6.86 -13.76
C LYS A 95 7.27 -6.00 -12.72
N SER A 96 7.97 -5.67 -11.62
CA SER A 96 7.44 -4.78 -10.57
C SER A 96 7.24 -3.35 -11.08
N ALA A 97 8.12 -2.86 -11.97
CA ALA A 97 7.99 -1.56 -12.59
C ALA A 97 6.72 -1.44 -13.46
N ILE A 98 6.34 -2.50 -14.18
CA ILE A 98 5.10 -2.50 -14.97
C ILE A 98 3.88 -2.32 -14.05
N LEU A 99 3.81 -3.04 -12.92
CA LEU A 99 2.72 -2.89 -11.96
C LEU A 99 2.75 -1.49 -11.32
N ALA A 100 3.92 -1.01 -10.89
CA ALA A 100 4.04 0.35 -10.35
C ALA A 100 3.55 1.42 -11.34
N ILE A 101 3.83 1.28 -12.64
CA ILE A 101 3.35 2.19 -13.68
C ILE A 101 1.82 2.09 -13.82
N ILE A 102 1.24 0.89 -13.82
CA ILE A 102 -0.21 0.70 -13.89
C ILE A 102 -0.89 1.35 -12.68
N LEU A 103 -0.38 1.08 -11.47
CA LEU A 103 -0.88 1.68 -10.23
C LEU A 103 -0.86 3.21 -10.31
N MET A 104 0.26 3.80 -10.74
CA MET A 104 0.39 5.25 -10.87
C MET A 104 -0.56 5.85 -11.92
N ILE A 105 -0.75 5.18 -13.07
CA ILE A 105 -1.70 5.61 -14.09
C ILE A 105 -3.13 5.62 -13.52
N VAL A 106 -3.53 4.54 -12.86
CA VAL A 106 -4.85 4.45 -12.22
C VAL A 106 -5.01 5.55 -11.17
N MET A 107 -4.05 5.72 -10.27
CA MET A 107 -4.07 6.77 -9.23
C MET A 107 -4.15 8.18 -9.84
N TYR A 108 -3.49 8.43 -10.95
CA TYR A 108 -3.56 9.73 -11.63
C TYR A 108 -4.95 10.04 -12.17
N PHE A 109 -5.67 9.04 -12.70
CA PHE A 109 -7.02 9.24 -13.25
C PHE A 109 -8.13 9.25 -12.20
N LEU A 110 -7.93 8.63 -11.02
CA LEU A 110 -8.96 8.53 -9.97
C LEU A 110 -9.54 9.88 -9.53
N PRO A 111 -8.75 10.96 -9.29
CA PRO A 111 -9.30 12.27 -8.92
C PRO A 111 -10.17 12.89 -10.02
N TYR A 112 -9.92 12.56 -11.29
CA TYR A 112 -10.75 13.06 -12.40
C TYR A 112 -12.07 12.31 -12.53
N ILE A 113 -12.12 11.03 -12.13
CA ILE A 113 -13.30 10.17 -12.24
C ILE A 113 -14.17 10.28 -11.00
N LEU A 114 -13.57 10.24 -9.81
CA LEU A 114 -14.27 10.16 -8.52
C LEU A 114 -14.34 11.51 -7.77
N GLY A 115 -13.58 12.51 -8.21
CA GLY A 115 -13.36 13.76 -7.49
C GLY A 115 -12.32 13.60 -6.38
N GLU A 116 -12.31 14.52 -5.42
CA GLU A 116 -11.38 14.47 -4.29
C GLU A 116 -11.64 13.23 -3.40
N SER A 117 -10.59 12.59 -2.95
CA SER A 117 -10.65 11.35 -2.15
C SER A 117 -11.43 11.53 -0.84
N THR A 118 -11.26 12.67 -0.17
CA THR A 118 -11.97 13.01 1.07
C THR A 118 -13.47 13.16 0.84
N ILE A 119 -13.88 13.81 -0.25
CA ILE A 119 -15.29 13.99 -0.61
C ILE A 119 -15.92 12.64 -0.97
N PHE A 120 -15.19 11.82 -1.72
CA PHE A 120 -15.65 10.49 -2.10
C PHE A 120 -15.81 9.56 -0.90
N LEU A 121 -14.83 9.54 0.02
CA LEU A 121 -14.91 8.79 1.27
C LEU A 121 -16.14 9.22 2.10
N ASN A 122 -16.40 10.52 2.21
CA ASN A 122 -17.56 11.05 2.95
C ASN A 122 -18.90 10.64 2.34
N ARG A 123 -18.97 10.39 1.03
CA ARG A 123 -20.16 9.84 0.37
C ARG A 123 -20.33 8.34 0.63
N LEU A 124 -19.23 7.59 0.73
CA LEU A 124 -19.27 6.15 1.01
C LEU A 124 -19.63 5.86 2.46
N ILE A 125 -19.06 6.61 3.39
CA ILE A 125 -19.27 6.43 4.83
C ILE A 125 -20.14 7.57 5.32
N ILE A 126 -21.46 7.33 5.39
CA ILE A 126 -22.50 8.32 5.70
C ILE A 126 -22.45 8.79 7.19
N TRP A 127 -21.62 8.18 8.03
CA TRP A 127 -21.51 8.55 9.43
C TRP A 127 -20.75 9.87 9.62
N ASN A 128 -21.39 10.83 10.30
CA ASN A 128 -20.85 12.19 10.54
C ASN A 128 -19.66 12.23 11.53
N ASN A 129 -19.30 11.13 12.17
CA ASN A 129 -18.22 11.10 13.13
C ASN A 129 -16.90 10.76 12.44
N GLU A 130 -15.90 11.65 12.52
CA GLU A 130 -14.59 11.48 11.91
C GLU A 130 -13.84 10.25 12.43
N TYR A 131 -13.95 9.94 13.72
CA TYR A 131 -13.31 8.76 14.31
C TYR A 131 -13.85 7.44 13.75
N TRP A 132 -15.16 7.37 13.46
CA TRP A 132 -15.75 6.21 12.79
C TRP A 132 -15.25 6.08 11.35
N LYS A 133 -15.06 7.18 10.63
CA LYS A 133 -14.49 7.15 9.28
C LYS A 133 -13.06 6.63 9.29
N LEU A 134 -12.24 7.12 10.23
CA LEU A 134 -10.87 6.63 10.42
C LEU A 134 -10.84 5.15 10.77
N PHE A 135 -11.70 4.70 11.69
CA PHE A 135 -11.80 3.30 12.12
C PHE A 135 -12.17 2.38 10.96
N VAL A 136 -13.24 2.70 10.22
CA VAL A 136 -13.68 1.92 9.06
C VAL A 136 -12.61 1.90 7.97
N SER A 137 -11.98 3.05 7.71
CA SER A 137 -10.90 3.16 6.72
C SER A 137 -9.67 2.32 7.11
N SER A 138 -9.33 2.29 8.39
CA SER A 138 -8.20 1.49 8.89
C SER A 138 -8.44 -0.01 8.69
N ILE A 139 -9.65 -0.50 9.00
CA ILE A 139 -9.98 -1.92 8.87
C ILE A 139 -10.14 -2.32 7.41
N LEU A 140 -11.00 -1.62 6.65
CA LEU A 140 -11.26 -1.95 5.25
C LEU A 140 -10.03 -1.72 4.38
N GLY A 141 -9.31 -0.62 4.61
CA GLY A 141 -8.04 -0.33 3.94
C GLY A 141 -7.02 -1.44 4.19
N GLY A 142 -6.78 -1.79 5.45
CA GLY A 142 -5.85 -2.86 5.83
C GLY A 142 -6.21 -4.23 5.25
N LEU A 143 -7.51 -4.58 5.25
CA LEU A 143 -8.01 -5.84 4.65
C LEU A 143 -7.79 -5.87 3.13
N LEU A 144 -8.20 -4.83 2.42
CA LEU A 144 -8.13 -4.80 0.95
C LEU A 144 -6.69 -4.67 0.45
N ILE A 145 -5.87 -3.80 1.07
CA ILE A 145 -4.46 -3.67 0.73
C ILE A 145 -3.74 -4.99 1.00
N GLY A 146 -3.93 -5.59 2.18
CA GLY A 146 -3.31 -6.86 2.52
C GLY A 146 -3.71 -8.00 1.59
N PHE A 147 -4.99 -8.06 1.18
CA PHE A 147 -5.48 -9.05 0.25
C PHE A 147 -4.88 -8.91 -1.15
N THR A 148 -4.88 -7.70 -1.71
CA THR A 148 -4.37 -7.42 -3.05
C THR A 148 -2.86 -7.61 -3.13
N GLN A 149 -2.10 -7.07 -2.19
CA GLN A 149 -0.66 -7.25 -2.11
C GLN A 149 -0.27 -8.72 -1.92
N ALA A 150 -0.98 -9.47 -1.05
CA ALA A 150 -0.72 -10.89 -0.89
C ALA A 150 -0.94 -11.69 -2.18
N ASN A 151 -1.97 -11.34 -2.99
CA ASN A 151 -2.20 -11.97 -4.29
C ASN A 151 -1.08 -11.65 -5.30
N ILE A 152 -0.64 -10.39 -5.36
CA ILE A 152 0.45 -9.96 -6.25
C ILE A 152 1.75 -10.67 -5.88
N ARG A 153 2.09 -10.72 -4.60
CA ARG A 153 3.30 -11.40 -4.10
C ARG A 153 3.25 -12.92 -4.28
N LYS A 154 2.07 -13.54 -4.19
CA LYS A 154 1.87 -14.97 -4.48
C LYS A 154 2.35 -15.35 -5.89
N ILE A 155 2.21 -14.45 -6.85
CA ILE A 155 2.62 -14.66 -8.24
C ILE A 155 4.13 -14.34 -8.44
N GLY A 156 4.81 -13.83 -7.41
CA GLY A 156 6.24 -13.48 -7.45
C GLY A 156 6.52 -12.07 -7.96
N PHE A 157 5.58 -11.14 -7.74
CA PHE A 157 5.70 -9.74 -8.10
C PHE A 157 5.58 -8.83 -6.88
N THR A 158 5.95 -7.56 -7.02
CA THR A 158 5.66 -6.49 -6.07
C THR A 158 5.06 -5.31 -6.82
N THR A 159 4.31 -4.47 -6.12
CA THR A 159 3.72 -3.26 -6.69
C THR A 159 4.72 -2.11 -6.86
N GLY A 160 5.99 -2.38 -6.58
CA GLY A 160 7.02 -1.34 -6.50
C GLY A 160 7.08 -0.72 -5.10
N GLY A 161 7.67 0.45 -5.00
CA GLY A 161 7.66 1.22 -3.76
C GLY A 161 8.32 0.58 -2.56
N MET A 162 7.77 0.83 -1.37
CA MET A 162 8.24 0.22 -0.11
C MET A 162 8.13 -1.30 -0.10
N ASP A 163 7.27 -1.88 -0.92
CA ASP A 163 7.14 -3.32 -1.11
C ASP A 163 8.45 -3.98 -1.52
N ILE A 164 9.30 -3.27 -2.28
CA ILE A 164 10.64 -3.74 -2.67
C ILE A 164 11.51 -3.90 -1.43
N PHE A 165 11.49 -2.93 -0.51
CA PHE A 165 12.27 -2.98 0.73
C PHE A 165 11.74 -4.05 1.68
N GLN A 166 10.42 -4.20 1.80
CA GLN A 166 9.79 -5.26 2.60
C GLN A 166 10.13 -6.65 2.08
N GLN A 167 10.14 -6.81 0.76
CA GLN A 167 10.59 -8.05 0.13
C GLN A 167 12.08 -8.31 0.38
N ALA A 168 12.92 -7.26 0.35
CA ALA A 168 14.35 -7.40 0.66
C ALA A 168 14.57 -7.82 2.13
N LEU A 169 13.83 -7.22 3.08
CA LEU A 169 13.90 -7.61 4.49
C LEU A 169 13.50 -9.08 4.68
N LYS A 170 12.47 -9.54 3.96
CA LYS A 170 12.08 -10.94 4.01
C LYS A 170 13.12 -11.87 3.39
N ASP A 171 13.62 -11.56 2.20
CA ASP A 171 14.49 -12.48 1.44
C ASP A 171 15.92 -12.52 2.00
N ILE A 172 16.43 -11.40 2.54
CA ILE A 172 17.78 -11.30 3.08
C ILE A 172 17.83 -11.71 4.56
N TYR A 173 16.86 -11.26 5.37
CA TYR A 173 16.86 -11.45 6.83
C TYR A 173 15.83 -12.49 7.31
N GLY A 174 15.03 -13.10 6.42
CA GLY A 174 14.03 -14.10 6.79
C GLY A 174 12.85 -13.55 7.61
N MET A 175 12.65 -12.24 7.61
CA MET A 175 11.60 -11.59 8.41
C MET A 175 10.20 -11.89 7.87
N ASN A 176 9.21 -12.02 8.76
CA ASN A 176 7.80 -12.09 8.38
C ASN A 176 7.35 -10.73 7.82
N PHE A 177 6.39 -10.74 6.89
CA PHE A 177 5.86 -9.49 6.31
C PHE A 177 5.32 -8.53 7.37
N LYS A 178 4.65 -9.03 8.40
CA LYS A 178 4.17 -8.23 9.53
C LYS A 178 5.29 -7.43 10.20
N ILE A 179 6.43 -8.04 10.46
CA ILE A 179 7.60 -7.37 11.07
C ILE A 179 8.21 -6.39 10.09
N SER A 180 8.37 -6.78 8.82
CA SER A 180 8.90 -5.90 7.78
C SER A 180 8.05 -4.63 7.61
N LEU A 181 6.73 -4.77 7.58
CA LEU A 181 5.79 -3.65 7.54
C LEU A 181 5.91 -2.73 8.77
N LEU A 182 5.97 -3.30 9.98
CA LEU A 182 6.12 -2.51 11.20
C LEU A 182 7.42 -1.71 11.23
N ILE A 183 8.51 -2.26 10.72
CA ILE A 183 9.81 -1.57 10.67
C ILE A 183 9.78 -0.46 9.61
N THR A 184 9.33 -0.76 8.38
CA THR A 184 9.38 0.21 7.29
C THR A 184 8.35 1.32 7.44
N ASP A 185 7.16 0.98 7.90
CA ASP A 185 6.02 1.88 7.89
C ASP A 185 5.74 2.51 9.26
N GLY A 186 6.18 1.87 10.35
CA GLY A 186 5.96 2.37 11.71
C GLY A 186 6.54 3.76 11.95
N ILE A 187 7.74 4.05 11.45
CA ILE A 187 8.37 5.38 11.54
C ILE A 187 7.53 6.41 10.78
N LEU A 188 7.05 6.06 9.59
CA LEU A 188 6.23 6.96 8.78
C LEU A 188 4.88 7.27 9.43
N ILE A 189 4.27 6.26 10.05
CA ILE A 189 3.02 6.44 10.81
C ILE A 189 3.23 7.41 11.96
N PHE A 190 4.29 7.22 12.72
CA PHE A 190 4.61 8.10 13.86
C PHE A 190 4.81 9.55 13.40
N LEU A 191 5.64 9.78 12.39
CA LEU A 191 5.90 11.10 11.85
C LEU A 191 4.64 11.76 11.28
N SER A 192 3.86 11.03 10.47
CA SER A 192 2.64 11.58 9.87
C SER A 192 1.56 11.89 10.90
N SER A 193 1.43 11.08 11.94
CA SER A 193 0.45 11.32 13.00
C SER A 193 0.76 12.58 13.79
N ILE A 194 2.04 12.84 14.06
CA ILE A 194 2.47 14.09 14.67
C ILE A 194 2.14 15.27 13.74
N LEU A 195 2.54 15.20 12.46
CA LEU A 195 2.32 16.27 11.50
C LEU A 195 0.84 16.60 11.28
N GLU A 196 -0.04 15.58 11.32
CA GLU A 196 -1.50 15.78 11.20
C GLU A 196 -2.10 16.53 12.37
N SER A 197 -1.52 16.36 13.53
CA SER A 197 -2.08 16.89 14.78
C SER A 197 -1.52 18.28 15.15
N PHE A 198 -0.59 18.81 14.37
CA PHE A 198 0.02 20.13 14.67
C PHE A 198 -0.97 21.30 14.62
N ASP A 199 -2.07 21.16 13.87
CA ASP A 199 -3.10 22.20 13.76
C ASP A 199 -4.03 22.31 14.99
N GLN A 200 -3.88 21.40 15.97
CA GLN A 200 -4.70 21.40 17.19
C GLN A 200 -4.19 22.43 18.20
N ILE A 201 -5.06 23.32 18.62
CA ILE A 201 -4.73 24.44 19.54
C ILE A 201 -4.46 23.94 20.96
N ASN A 202 -5.13 22.84 21.38
CA ASN A 202 -5.01 22.29 22.73
C ASN A 202 -4.10 21.06 22.76
N PHE A 203 -3.07 21.08 23.59
CA PHE A 203 -2.11 19.98 23.75
C PHE A 203 -2.76 18.63 24.06
N PHE A 204 -3.79 18.60 24.90
CA PHE A 204 -4.51 17.37 25.25
C PHE A 204 -5.25 16.78 24.05
N ASN A 205 -5.92 17.61 23.25
CA ASN A 205 -6.62 17.20 22.03
C ASN A 205 -5.60 16.70 20.99
N MET A 206 -4.50 17.41 20.82
CA MET A 206 -3.39 17.02 19.95
C MET A 206 -2.86 15.62 20.31
N PHE A 207 -2.58 15.39 21.60
CA PHE A 207 -2.05 14.11 22.08
C PHE A 207 -3.05 12.95 21.84
N SER A 208 -4.33 13.16 22.16
CA SER A 208 -5.37 12.14 21.95
C SER A 208 -5.54 11.80 20.47
N GLU A 209 -5.47 12.78 19.58
CA GLU A 209 -5.58 12.57 18.13
C GLU A 209 -4.37 11.81 17.57
N ILE A 210 -3.15 12.17 18.00
CA ILE A 210 -1.93 11.41 17.65
C ILE A 210 -2.09 9.95 18.06
N MET A 211 -2.50 9.67 19.29
CA MET A 211 -2.66 8.30 19.78
C MET A 211 -3.70 7.51 19.00
N ILE A 212 -4.86 8.10 18.70
CA ILE A 212 -5.90 7.45 17.91
C ILE A 212 -5.40 7.12 16.50
N ARG A 213 -4.75 8.07 15.83
CA ARG A 213 -4.20 7.86 14.48
C ARG A 213 -3.13 6.78 14.45
N ILE A 214 -2.20 6.78 15.41
CA ILE A 214 -1.18 5.74 15.53
C ILE A 214 -1.82 4.37 15.75
N LEU A 215 -2.76 4.25 16.70
CA LEU A 215 -3.43 2.97 16.98
C LEU A 215 -4.19 2.43 15.76
N LEU A 216 -4.92 3.28 15.05
CA LEU A 216 -5.68 2.90 13.87
C LEU A 216 -4.76 2.52 12.70
N SER A 217 -3.68 3.27 12.47
CA SER A 217 -2.70 2.95 11.44
C SER A 217 -1.96 1.64 11.74
N LEU A 218 -1.53 1.42 12.99
CA LEU A 218 -0.91 0.17 13.41
C LEU A 218 -1.87 -1.01 13.30
N SER A 219 -3.16 -0.84 13.62
CA SER A 219 -4.17 -1.88 13.43
C SER A 219 -4.32 -2.27 11.96
N SER A 220 -4.32 -1.30 11.06
CA SER A 220 -4.36 -1.51 9.61
C SER A 220 -3.15 -2.32 9.12
N ILE A 221 -1.94 -1.93 9.51
CA ILE A 221 -0.70 -2.65 9.17
C ILE A 221 -0.71 -4.07 9.75
N TYR A 222 -1.19 -4.23 10.98
CA TYR A 222 -1.29 -5.55 11.61
C TYR A 222 -2.20 -6.48 10.80
N ILE A 223 -3.39 -6.00 10.41
CA ILE A 223 -4.36 -6.74 9.59
C ILE A 223 -3.74 -7.08 8.22
N MET A 224 -3.12 -6.11 7.57
CA MET A 224 -2.44 -6.29 6.29
C MET A 224 -1.36 -7.37 6.38
N GLY A 225 -0.44 -7.25 7.33
CA GLY A 225 0.65 -8.20 7.54
C GLY A 225 0.15 -9.61 7.88
N TRP A 226 -0.87 -9.72 8.71
CA TRP A 226 -1.48 -11.01 9.05
C TRP A 226 -2.07 -11.72 7.83
N ILE A 227 -2.77 -10.99 6.95
CA ILE A 227 -3.31 -11.56 5.70
C ILE A 227 -2.19 -12.03 4.78
N MET A 228 -1.13 -11.22 4.66
CA MET A 228 0.01 -11.53 3.80
C MET A 228 0.76 -12.78 4.29
N ASP A 229 1.05 -12.87 5.57
CA ASP A 229 1.74 -14.02 6.16
C ASP A 229 0.88 -15.30 6.05
N LYS A 230 -0.42 -15.22 6.35
CA LYS A 230 -1.33 -16.37 6.26
C LYS A 230 -1.44 -16.92 4.83
N LYS A 231 -1.51 -16.07 3.81
CA LYS A 231 -1.57 -16.49 2.40
C LYS A 231 -0.26 -17.10 1.92
N VAL A 232 0.88 -16.61 2.39
CA VAL A 232 2.20 -17.18 2.06
C VAL A 232 2.33 -18.58 2.65
N ILE A 233 1.95 -18.78 3.91
CA ILE A 233 1.98 -20.08 4.58
C ILE A 233 1.08 -21.08 3.86
N PHE A 234 -0.15 -20.70 3.51
CA PHE A 234 -1.09 -21.57 2.79
C PHE A 234 -0.53 -22.08 1.46
N ASN A 235 0.17 -21.22 0.70
CA ASN A 235 0.81 -21.61 -0.56
C ASN A 235 1.97 -22.60 -0.38
N LEU A 236 2.76 -22.46 0.68
CA LEU A 236 3.85 -23.39 0.98
C LEU A 236 3.30 -24.78 1.27
N ILE A 237 2.20 -24.87 2.01
CA ILE A 237 1.55 -26.14 2.32
C ILE A 237 0.96 -26.78 1.04
N GLU A 238 0.29 -26.00 0.19
CA GLU A 238 -0.29 -26.47 -1.08
C GLU A 238 0.78 -26.99 -2.05
N ASN A 239 1.90 -26.29 -2.17
CA ASN A 239 3.03 -26.70 -3.01
C ASN A 239 3.73 -27.97 -2.49
N ASN A 240 3.86 -28.12 -1.17
CA ASN A 240 4.43 -29.34 -0.59
C ASN A 240 3.50 -30.55 -0.78
N ASN A 241 2.18 -30.36 -0.63
CA ASN A 241 1.19 -31.40 -0.85
C ASN A 241 1.10 -31.83 -2.33
N SER A 242 1.30 -30.88 -3.27
CA SER A 242 1.35 -31.20 -4.71
C SER A 242 2.63 -31.96 -5.10
N LYS A 243 3.77 -31.65 -4.49
CA LYS A 243 5.02 -32.42 -4.70
C LYS A 243 4.90 -33.85 -4.17
N MET A 244 4.38 -34.03 -2.96
CA MET A 244 4.14 -35.36 -2.39
C MET A 244 3.16 -36.24 -3.18
N LYS A 245 2.24 -35.64 -3.98
CA LYS A 245 1.34 -36.38 -4.89
C LYS A 245 1.98 -36.77 -6.22
N LEU A 246 3.07 -36.10 -6.62
CA LEU A 246 3.82 -36.43 -7.84
C LEU A 246 4.90 -37.50 -7.60
N ASP A 247 5.30 -37.69 -6.35
CA ASP A 247 6.30 -38.67 -5.92
C ASP A 247 5.67 -40.02 -5.49
N LYS A 248 4.34 -40.17 -5.63
CA LYS A 248 3.57 -41.42 -5.50
C LYS A 248 3.03 -41.86 -6.85
#